data_3d9ba27b1463ffa263fd41740b24dec4
#
_entry.id   3d9ba27b1463ffa263fd41740b24dec4
#
_cell.length_a   1.000
_cell.length_b   1.000
_cell.length_c   1.000
_cell.angle_alpha   90.00
_cell.angle_beta   90.00
_cell.angle_gamma   90.00
#
_symmetry.space_group_name_H-M   'P 1'
#
loop_
_entity.id
_entity.type
_entity.pdbx_description
1 polymer ?
#
loop_
_entity_poly.entity_id
_entity_poly.type
_entity_poly.pdbx_seq_one_letter_code
_entity_poly.pdbx_strand_id
1 'polypeptide(L)'
;MQALYLIVALFNGITFYIFVRHCKASVIFAFAVYFCWAYLLAQMALIRQSIALSFLMLSLIRFDKSKHSSALALFFMAIGFQYSVLMFAPVFLTKAYKRIITFEIPILLALAAFYLSGISLFDMLGYVAEHAHFRFMAEKFQRYSSLGPSPKSVGTTIYLLINIFSFLYFSKFANISSRLEKSLMLSILVTIILEAVFWQFSLLWFRAHYFVVIAQGILLYKTWETIRPLHRAVQLAVVFVLSIVALVKPLLDESARPYFPYQSNIRFVFTNDPGDGRKRLEDYNLMASERECAITKCSPVILKK
;
A
#
# COMPACT_ATOMS: atom_id res chain seq x y z
N MET A 1 16.66 -18.97 7.30
CA MET A 1 15.56 -18.06 6.92
C MET A 1 15.22 -17.03 7.97
N GLN A 2 15.12 -17.38 9.25
CA GLN A 2 14.73 -16.49 10.35
C GLN A 2 15.64 -15.26 10.51
N ALA A 3 16.97 -15.43 10.39
CA ALA A 3 17.91 -14.32 10.42
C ALA A 3 17.65 -13.28 9.32
N LEU A 4 17.23 -13.72 8.13
CA LEU A 4 16.86 -12.83 7.04
C LEU A 4 15.65 -11.97 7.41
N TYR A 5 14.59 -12.55 8.00
CA TYR A 5 13.43 -11.81 8.45
C TYR A 5 13.78 -10.75 9.50
N LEU A 6 14.67 -11.09 10.45
CA LEU A 6 15.13 -10.14 11.45
C LEU A 6 15.89 -8.98 10.83
N ILE A 7 16.83 -9.27 9.90
CA ILE A 7 17.59 -8.23 9.20
C ILE A 7 16.65 -7.30 8.41
N VAL A 8 15.68 -7.87 7.69
CA VAL A 8 14.70 -7.09 6.93
C VAL A 8 13.83 -6.25 7.85
N ALA A 9 13.36 -6.81 8.96
CA ALA A 9 12.55 -6.06 9.93
C ALA A 9 13.32 -4.88 10.54
N LEU A 10 14.58 -5.10 10.90
CA LEU A 10 15.47 -4.02 11.39
C LEU A 10 15.72 -2.96 10.32
N PHE A 11 16.04 -3.36 9.10
CA PHE A 11 16.23 -2.43 7.98
C PHE A 11 14.99 -1.57 7.74
N ASN A 12 13.82 -2.19 7.69
CA ASN A 12 12.56 -1.49 7.48
C ASN A 12 12.22 -0.55 8.65
N GLY A 13 12.41 -0.99 9.89
CA GLY A 13 12.16 -0.19 11.09
C GLY A 13 13.08 1.04 11.17
N ILE A 14 14.39 0.83 10.92
CA ILE A 14 15.36 1.93 10.90
C ILE A 14 15.05 2.92 9.77
N THR A 15 14.73 2.42 8.58
CA THR A 15 14.40 3.28 7.43
C THR A 15 13.12 4.08 7.69
N PHE A 16 12.08 3.45 8.22
CA PHE A 16 10.85 4.11 8.62
C PHE A 16 11.12 5.22 9.65
N TYR A 17 11.88 4.91 10.70
CA TYR A 17 12.26 5.89 11.72
C TYR A 17 12.98 7.10 11.12
N ILE A 18 14.01 6.85 10.29
CA ILE A 18 14.78 7.93 9.62
C ILE A 18 13.86 8.77 8.72
N PHE A 19 12.96 8.13 7.98
CA PHE A 19 12.03 8.81 7.07
C PHE A 19 11.07 9.73 7.81
N VAL A 20 10.39 9.22 8.83
CA VAL A 20 9.44 10.00 9.63
C VAL A 20 10.13 11.15 10.36
N ARG A 21 11.32 10.92 10.92
CA ARG A 21 12.13 11.96 11.57
C ARG A 21 12.57 13.04 10.57
N HIS A 22 12.93 12.65 9.35
CA HIS A 22 13.27 13.59 8.29
C HIS A 22 12.07 14.46 7.88
N CYS A 23 10.86 13.91 7.91
CA CYS A 23 9.61 14.66 7.72
C CYS A 23 9.23 15.54 8.91
N LYS A 24 10.00 15.55 10.01
CA LYS A 24 9.68 16.24 11.27
C LYS A 24 8.32 15.87 11.85
N ALA A 25 7.92 14.59 11.70
CA ALA A 25 6.67 14.07 12.24
C ALA A 25 6.93 13.19 13.48
N SER A 26 5.89 12.93 14.26
CA SER A 26 5.95 11.99 15.39
C SER A 26 6.06 10.56 14.87
N VAL A 27 7.15 9.87 15.24
CA VAL A 27 7.37 8.47 14.86
C VAL A 27 6.30 7.58 15.45
N ILE A 28 5.92 7.80 16.71
CA ILE A 28 4.91 6.99 17.42
C ILE A 28 3.56 7.13 16.71
N PHE A 29 3.15 8.36 16.37
CA PHE A 29 1.88 8.60 15.69
C PHE A 29 1.85 7.98 14.28
N ALA A 30 2.88 8.25 13.47
CA ALA A 30 2.98 7.69 12.13
C ALA A 30 3.05 6.15 12.15
N PHE A 31 3.76 5.57 13.12
CA PHE A 31 3.84 4.12 13.29
C PHE A 31 2.50 3.53 13.73
N ALA A 32 1.78 4.16 14.65
CA ALA A 32 0.46 3.68 15.10
C ALA A 32 -0.53 3.61 13.92
N VAL A 33 -0.60 4.65 13.10
CA VAL A 33 -1.42 4.65 11.89
C VAL A 33 -0.96 3.54 10.92
N TYR A 34 0.34 3.48 10.61
CA TYR A 34 0.89 2.47 9.72
C TYR A 34 0.67 1.05 10.22
N PHE A 35 0.84 0.80 11.53
CA PHE A 35 0.62 -0.50 12.15
C PHE A 35 -0.82 -0.99 11.97
N CYS A 36 -1.79 -0.13 12.26
CA CYS A 36 -3.20 -0.51 12.18
C CYS A 36 -3.66 -0.76 10.73
N TRP A 37 -3.15 -0.02 9.77
CA TRP A 37 -3.67 -0.04 8.40
C TRP A 37 -2.90 -0.94 7.43
N ALA A 38 -1.60 -1.12 7.65
CA ALA A 38 -0.76 -1.74 6.64
C ALA A 38 0.32 -2.69 7.16
N TYR A 39 0.84 -2.47 8.38
CA TYR A 39 2.05 -3.13 8.85
C TYR A 39 1.95 -4.66 8.84
N LEU A 40 0.86 -5.21 9.38
CA LEU A 40 0.70 -6.66 9.48
C LEU A 40 0.73 -7.34 8.12
N LEU A 41 0.06 -6.77 7.13
CA LEU A 41 0.03 -7.32 5.78
C LEU A 41 1.31 -7.01 4.99
N ALA A 42 1.81 -5.77 5.07
CA ALA A 42 2.98 -5.34 4.30
C ALA A 42 4.28 -6.00 4.78
N GLN A 43 4.51 -6.05 6.09
CA GLN A 43 5.77 -6.51 6.66
C GLN A 43 5.83 -8.02 6.84
N MET A 44 4.70 -8.66 7.14
CA MET A 44 4.65 -10.07 7.42
C MET A 44 4.44 -10.92 6.17
N ALA A 45 3.58 -10.47 5.25
CA ALA A 45 3.23 -11.25 4.07
C ALA A 45 4.07 -10.89 2.82
N LEU A 46 4.61 -9.67 2.73
CA LEU A 46 5.20 -9.12 1.50
C LEU A 46 6.61 -8.58 1.69
N ILE A 47 7.57 -9.43 2.06
CA ILE A 47 8.98 -9.04 2.36
C ILE A 47 9.60 -8.20 1.24
N ARG A 48 9.49 -8.63 -0.02
CA ARG A 48 10.04 -7.88 -1.16
C ARG A 48 9.44 -6.48 -1.28
N GLN A 49 8.13 -6.38 -1.03
CA GLN A 49 7.42 -5.09 -1.04
C GLN A 49 7.93 -4.17 0.07
N SER A 50 8.13 -4.70 1.28
CA SER A 50 8.59 -3.88 2.41
C SER A 50 10.02 -3.36 2.22
N ILE A 51 10.93 -4.16 1.66
CA ILE A 51 12.28 -3.72 1.29
C ILE A 51 12.20 -2.63 0.21
N ALA A 52 11.37 -2.84 -0.81
CA ALA A 52 11.18 -1.87 -1.89
C ALA A 52 10.64 -0.52 -1.37
N LEU A 53 9.68 -0.54 -0.42
CA LEU A 53 9.18 0.66 0.24
C LEU A 53 10.27 1.38 1.04
N SER A 54 11.16 0.64 1.70
CA SER A 54 12.29 1.20 2.43
C SER A 54 13.25 1.93 1.48
N PHE A 55 13.58 1.34 0.33
CA PHE A 55 14.39 2.03 -0.68
C PHE A 55 13.67 3.23 -1.29
N LEU A 56 12.36 3.18 -1.50
CA LEU A 56 11.56 4.33 -1.93
C LEU A 56 11.64 5.47 -0.92
N MET A 57 11.47 5.19 0.38
CA MET A 57 11.60 6.20 1.45
C MET A 57 12.99 6.84 1.46
N LEU A 58 14.06 6.05 1.35
CA LEU A 58 15.43 6.56 1.27
C LEU A 58 15.65 7.39 0.00
N SER A 59 15.10 6.97 -1.13
CA SER A 59 15.12 7.72 -2.39
C SER A 59 14.50 9.10 -2.24
N LEU A 60 13.33 9.20 -1.60
CA LEU A 60 12.65 10.46 -1.36
C LEU A 60 13.43 11.40 -0.43
N ILE A 61 14.09 10.86 0.60
CA ILE A 61 15.01 11.65 1.45
C ILE A 61 16.16 12.24 0.62
N ARG A 62 16.76 11.44 -0.27
CA ARG A 62 17.86 11.91 -1.14
C ARG A 62 17.37 12.94 -2.14
N PHE A 63 16.17 12.75 -2.68
CA PHE A 63 15.53 13.70 -3.58
C PHE A 63 15.26 15.05 -2.91
N ASP A 64 14.73 15.04 -1.70
CA ASP A 64 14.51 16.26 -0.90
C ASP A 64 15.82 17.02 -0.65
N LYS A 65 16.91 16.30 -0.37
CA LYS A 65 18.28 16.86 -0.22
C LYS A 65 18.94 17.23 -1.55
N SER A 66 18.21 17.29 -2.67
CA SER A 66 18.72 17.60 -4.01
C SER A 66 19.81 16.65 -4.54
N LYS A 67 19.97 15.45 -3.96
CA LYS A 67 20.92 14.41 -4.41
C LYS A 67 20.27 13.51 -5.45
N HIS A 68 20.00 14.05 -6.65
CA HIS A 68 19.18 13.39 -7.67
C HIS A 68 19.74 12.03 -8.14
N SER A 69 21.05 11.91 -8.39
CA SER A 69 21.66 10.65 -8.83
C SER A 69 21.50 9.55 -7.78
N SER A 70 21.74 9.87 -6.49
CA SER A 70 21.56 8.93 -5.39
C SER A 70 20.07 8.56 -5.18
N ALA A 71 19.16 9.54 -5.35
CA ALA A 71 17.73 9.29 -5.29
C ALA A 71 17.29 8.32 -6.39
N LEU A 72 17.74 8.54 -7.63
CA LEU A 72 17.43 7.70 -8.77
C LEU A 72 17.99 6.28 -8.60
N ALA A 73 19.24 6.13 -8.13
CA ALA A 73 19.84 4.83 -7.86
C ALA A 73 19.03 4.04 -6.83
N LEU A 74 18.62 4.67 -5.71
CA LEU A 74 17.77 4.04 -4.69
C LEU A 74 16.37 3.70 -5.22
N PHE A 75 15.82 4.52 -6.11
CA PHE A 75 14.54 4.24 -6.75
C PHE A 75 14.63 3.02 -7.68
N PHE A 76 15.70 2.89 -8.47
CA PHE A 76 15.94 1.71 -9.28
C PHE A 76 16.17 0.45 -8.41
N MET A 77 16.87 0.58 -7.29
CA MET A 77 16.96 -0.53 -6.32
C MET A 77 15.57 -0.94 -5.82
N ALA A 78 14.70 0.01 -5.48
CA ALA A 78 13.33 -0.28 -5.07
C ALA A 78 12.55 -1.03 -6.17
N ILE A 79 12.67 -0.62 -7.43
CA ILE A 79 12.06 -1.31 -8.59
C ILE A 79 12.61 -2.73 -8.74
N GLY A 80 13.93 -2.94 -8.52
CA GLY A 80 14.56 -4.26 -8.59
C GLY A 80 13.98 -5.24 -7.57
N PHE A 81 13.66 -4.80 -6.36
CA PHE A 81 12.96 -5.63 -5.37
C PHE A 81 11.48 -5.82 -5.71
N GLN A 82 10.81 -4.77 -6.17
CA GLN A 82 9.39 -4.80 -6.48
C GLN A 82 9.04 -3.78 -7.56
N TYR A 83 8.81 -4.26 -8.77
CA TYR A 83 8.53 -3.39 -9.92
C TYR A 83 7.25 -2.55 -9.78
N SER A 84 6.29 -2.94 -8.94
CA SER A 84 5.11 -2.11 -8.66
C SER A 84 5.45 -0.74 -8.07
N VAL A 85 6.66 -0.55 -7.53
CA VAL A 85 7.13 0.78 -7.07
C VAL A 85 7.27 1.77 -8.22
N LEU A 86 7.42 1.31 -9.46
CA LEU A 86 7.46 2.17 -10.65
C LEU A 86 6.23 3.08 -10.75
N MET A 87 5.06 2.64 -10.24
CA MET A 87 3.85 3.47 -10.20
C MET A 87 4.03 4.76 -9.39
N PHE A 88 5.01 4.81 -8.49
CA PHE A 88 5.36 6.02 -7.73
C PHE A 88 6.36 6.95 -8.44
N ALA A 89 6.78 6.67 -9.68
CA ALA A 89 7.63 7.60 -10.43
C ALA A 89 7.08 9.04 -10.49
N PRO A 90 5.76 9.28 -10.60
CA PRO A 90 5.21 10.64 -10.61
C PRO A 90 5.43 11.43 -9.32
N VAL A 91 5.74 10.79 -8.17
CA VAL A 91 5.95 11.52 -6.91
C VAL A 91 7.19 12.44 -6.94
N PHE A 92 8.10 12.22 -7.88
CA PHE A 92 9.26 13.09 -8.11
C PHE A 92 8.93 14.35 -8.91
N LEU A 93 7.73 14.45 -9.50
CA LEU A 93 7.27 15.62 -10.28
C LEU A 93 6.79 16.78 -9.40
N THR A 94 7.51 17.07 -8.32
CA THR A 94 7.13 18.10 -7.33
C THR A 94 7.01 19.52 -7.89
N LYS A 95 7.61 19.80 -9.07
CA LYS A 95 7.45 21.06 -9.80
C LYS A 95 6.01 21.24 -10.31
N ALA A 96 5.34 20.15 -10.69
CA ALA A 96 3.96 20.18 -11.16
C ALA A 96 2.93 20.34 -10.02
N TYR A 97 3.35 20.17 -8.76
CA TYR A 97 2.47 20.17 -7.59
C TYR A 97 1.52 21.40 -7.53
N LYS A 98 2.06 22.61 -7.71
CA LYS A 98 1.24 23.83 -7.68
C LYS A 98 0.11 23.80 -8.72
N ARG A 99 0.42 23.38 -9.96
CA ARG A 99 -0.57 23.27 -11.02
C ARG A 99 -1.61 22.19 -10.69
N ILE A 100 -1.19 21.07 -10.15
CA ILE A 100 -2.07 19.96 -9.76
C ILE A 100 -3.06 20.42 -8.69
N ILE A 101 -2.61 21.13 -7.66
CA ILE A 101 -3.48 21.64 -6.58
C ILE A 101 -4.45 22.72 -7.13
N THR A 102 -4.03 23.55 -8.06
CA THR A 102 -4.95 24.53 -8.69
C THR A 102 -6.12 23.81 -9.40
N PHE A 103 -5.90 22.64 -9.96
CA PHE A 103 -6.91 21.84 -10.65
C PHE A 103 -7.38 20.61 -9.86
N GLU A 104 -7.19 20.60 -8.52
CA GLU A 104 -7.49 19.40 -7.72
C GLU A 104 -8.94 18.95 -7.84
N ILE A 105 -9.89 19.88 -7.75
CA ILE A 105 -11.33 19.55 -7.84
C ILE A 105 -11.71 18.96 -9.20
N PRO A 106 -11.42 19.60 -10.36
CA PRO A 106 -11.71 18.99 -11.65
C PRO A 106 -11.01 17.65 -11.88
N ILE A 107 -9.76 17.48 -11.41
CA ILE A 107 -9.06 16.20 -11.50
C ILE A 107 -9.80 15.11 -10.70
N LEU A 108 -10.15 15.38 -9.45
CA LEU A 108 -10.85 14.42 -8.59
C LEU A 108 -12.26 14.11 -9.10
N LEU A 109 -12.99 15.09 -9.62
CA LEU A 109 -14.29 14.87 -10.25
C LEU A 109 -14.18 14.00 -11.51
N ALA A 110 -13.18 14.24 -12.35
CA ALA A 110 -12.94 13.41 -13.53
C ALA A 110 -12.61 11.96 -13.15
N LEU A 111 -11.74 11.75 -12.12
CA LEU A 111 -11.41 10.43 -11.62
C LEU A 111 -12.62 9.72 -10.99
N ALA A 112 -13.46 10.45 -10.23
CA ALA A 112 -14.69 9.90 -9.66
C ALA A 112 -15.68 9.51 -10.76
N ALA A 113 -15.88 10.36 -11.77
CA ALA A 113 -16.73 10.06 -12.92
C ALA A 113 -16.22 8.84 -13.70
N PHE A 114 -14.88 8.73 -13.89
CA PHE A 114 -14.28 7.58 -14.53
C PHE A 114 -14.51 6.29 -13.72
N TYR A 115 -14.31 6.35 -12.40
CA TYR A 115 -14.61 5.22 -11.52
C TYR A 115 -16.08 4.79 -11.60
N LEU A 116 -17.00 5.76 -11.58
CA LEU A 116 -18.44 5.49 -11.66
C LEU A 116 -18.87 4.94 -13.01
N SER A 117 -18.24 5.35 -14.12
CA SER A 117 -18.54 4.86 -15.47
C SER A 117 -18.31 3.35 -15.63
N GLY A 118 -17.51 2.73 -14.75
CA GLY A 118 -17.21 1.30 -14.83
C GLY A 118 -16.22 0.92 -15.94
N ILE A 119 -15.69 1.89 -16.68
CA ILE A 119 -14.68 1.65 -17.70
C ILE A 119 -13.38 1.17 -17.02
N SER A 120 -12.77 0.12 -17.57
CA SER A 120 -11.47 -0.37 -17.13
C SER A 120 -10.41 -0.10 -18.18
N LEU A 121 -9.40 0.68 -17.84
CA LEU A 121 -8.24 0.85 -18.72
C LEU A 121 -7.39 -0.42 -18.81
N PHE A 122 -7.57 -1.35 -17.89
CA PHE A 122 -6.81 -2.59 -17.93
C PHE A 122 -7.11 -3.42 -19.16
N ASP A 123 -8.37 -3.56 -19.52
CA ASP A 123 -8.78 -4.31 -20.73
C ASP A 123 -8.23 -3.63 -22.00
N MET A 124 -8.23 -2.28 -22.02
CA MET A 124 -7.63 -1.52 -23.10
C MET A 124 -6.11 -1.72 -23.18
N LEU A 125 -5.40 -1.71 -22.05
CA LEU A 125 -3.95 -1.94 -22.01
C LEU A 125 -3.58 -3.37 -22.38
N GLY A 126 -4.39 -4.36 -21.99
CA GLY A 126 -4.25 -5.75 -22.41
C GLY A 126 -4.31 -5.88 -23.95
N TYR A 127 -5.34 -5.28 -24.54
CA TYR A 127 -5.51 -5.23 -25.99
C TYR A 127 -4.31 -4.58 -26.71
N VAL A 128 -3.85 -3.42 -26.20
CA VAL A 128 -2.68 -2.72 -26.76
C VAL A 128 -1.40 -3.54 -26.61
N ALA A 129 -1.19 -4.20 -25.46
CA ALA A 129 0.01 -5.02 -25.22
C ALA A 129 0.08 -6.24 -26.16
N GLU A 130 -1.06 -6.85 -26.45
CA GLU A 130 -1.15 -7.96 -27.43
C GLU A 130 -0.80 -7.50 -28.84
N HIS A 131 -1.32 -6.35 -29.28
CA HIS A 131 -1.09 -5.83 -30.62
C HIS A 131 0.29 -5.18 -30.80
N ALA A 132 0.88 -4.63 -29.73
CA ALA A 132 2.22 -4.04 -29.77
C ALA A 132 3.37 -5.05 -29.60
N HIS A 133 3.09 -6.36 -29.60
CA HIS A 133 4.06 -7.44 -29.46
C HIS A 133 4.91 -7.39 -28.17
N PHE A 134 4.46 -6.72 -27.11
CA PHE A 134 5.10 -6.73 -25.81
C PHE A 134 4.79 -8.02 -25.06
N ARG A 135 5.34 -9.17 -25.50
CA ARG A 135 5.08 -10.52 -24.95
C ARG A 135 5.13 -10.56 -23.42
N PHE A 136 6.16 -9.99 -22.82
CA PHE A 136 6.31 -10.00 -21.36
C PHE A 136 5.18 -9.26 -20.62
N MET A 137 4.70 -8.15 -21.19
CA MET A 137 3.54 -7.44 -20.64
C MET A 137 2.24 -8.20 -20.90
N ALA A 138 2.04 -8.72 -22.10
CA ALA A 138 0.86 -9.50 -22.45
C ALA A 138 0.71 -10.74 -21.55
N GLU A 139 1.77 -11.51 -21.34
CA GLU A 139 1.77 -12.66 -20.41
C GLU A 139 1.39 -12.27 -18.97
N LYS A 140 1.88 -11.12 -18.49
CA LYS A 140 1.51 -10.63 -17.17
C LYS A 140 0.06 -10.15 -17.12
N PHE A 141 -0.40 -9.44 -18.15
CA PHE A 141 -1.80 -9.04 -18.25
C PHE A 141 -2.73 -10.27 -18.30
N GLN A 142 -2.42 -11.28 -19.10
CA GLN A 142 -3.17 -12.56 -19.13
C GLN A 142 -3.17 -13.26 -17.76
N ARG A 143 -2.04 -13.32 -17.08
CA ARG A 143 -1.95 -13.90 -15.74
C ARG A 143 -2.78 -13.15 -14.70
N TYR A 144 -2.84 -11.83 -14.80
CA TYR A 144 -3.69 -11.02 -13.91
C TYR A 144 -5.18 -11.11 -14.30
N SER A 145 -5.51 -11.16 -15.59
CA SER A 145 -6.88 -11.35 -16.05
C SER A 145 -7.44 -12.73 -15.70
N SER A 146 -6.58 -13.76 -15.63
CA SER A 146 -6.98 -15.10 -15.20
C SER A 146 -7.37 -15.19 -13.72
N LEU A 147 -6.94 -14.22 -12.89
CA LEU A 147 -7.39 -14.08 -11.49
C LEU A 147 -8.83 -13.53 -11.39
N GLY A 148 -9.41 -13.13 -12.51
CA GLY A 148 -10.73 -12.50 -12.58
C GLY A 148 -10.72 -11.04 -12.12
N PRO A 149 -11.63 -10.19 -12.64
CA PRO A 149 -11.78 -8.84 -12.19
C PRO A 149 -12.36 -8.84 -10.77
N SER A 150 -11.72 -8.10 -9.87
CA SER A 150 -12.30 -7.88 -8.54
C SER A 150 -13.59 -7.08 -8.67
N PRO A 151 -14.71 -7.54 -8.12
CA PRO A 151 -15.95 -6.77 -8.16
C PRO A 151 -15.78 -5.46 -7.41
N LYS A 152 -16.49 -4.41 -7.85
CA LYS A 152 -16.61 -3.18 -7.06
C LYS A 152 -17.25 -3.52 -5.73
N SER A 153 -16.46 -3.56 -4.68
CA SER A 153 -16.98 -3.77 -3.32
C SER A 153 -17.21 -2.44 -2.62
N VAL A 154 -18.09 -2.44 -1.63
CA VAL A 154 -18.27 -1.28 -0.74
C VAL A 154 -16.92 -0.90 -0.10
N GLY A 155 -16.11 -1.90 0.27
CA GLY A 155 -14.79 -1.66 0.86
C GLY A 155 -13.84 -0.90 -0.07
N THR A 156 -13.76 -1.27 -1.35
CA THR A 156 -12.90 -0.57 -2.33
C THR A 156 -13.35 0.88 -2.54
N THR A 157 -14.66 1.11 -2.61
CA THR A 157 -15.23 2.46 -2.73
C THR A 157 -14.93 3.32 -1.49
N ILE A 158 -15.01 2.73 -0.29
CA ILE A 158 -14.65 3.43 0.96
C ILE A 158 -13.16 3.83 0.96
N TYR A 159 -12.25 2.97 0.51
CA TYR A 159 -10.82 3.32 0.40
C TYR A 159 -10.59 4.50 -0.55
N LEU A 160 -11.20 4.47 -1.73
CA LEU A 160 -11.13 5.59 -2.69
C LEU A 160 -11.62 6.90 -2.06
N LEU A 161 -12.77 6.87 -1.37
CA LEU A 161 -13.32 8.03 -0.69
C LEU A 161 -12.40 8.55 0.44
N ILE A 162 -11.81 7.66 1.23
CA ILE A 162 -10.84 8.02 2.27
C ILE A 162 -9.62 8.71 1.64
N ASN A 163 -9.11 8.21 0.53
CA ASN A 163 -7.97 8.82 -0.15
C ASN A 163 -8.30 10.18 -0.76
N ILE A 164 -9.47 10.32 -1.41
CA ILE A 164 -9.95 11.61 -1.94
C ILE A 164 -10.12 12.62 -0.80
N PHE A 165 -10.80 12.23 0.28
CA PHE A 165 -11.00 13.09 1.43
C PHE A 165 -9.67 13.49 2.08
N SER A 166 -8.76 12.54 2.27
CA SER A 166 -7.42 12.80 2.81
C SER A 166 -6.65 13.79 1.94
N PHE A 167 -6.67 13.62 0.62
CA PHE A 167 -6.01 14.53 -0.31
C PHE A 167 -6.54 15.97 -0.19
N LEU A 168 -7.88 16.15 -0.24
CA LEU A 168 -8.52 17.45 -0.07
C LEU A 168 -8.27 18.06 1.30
N TYR A 169 -8.28 17.24 2.35
CA TYR A 169 -8.01 17.69 3.70
C TYR A 169 -6.58 18.20 3.86
N PHE A 170 -5.60 17.44 3.36
CA PHE A 170 -4.20 17.83 3.45
C PHE A 170 -3.85 19.01 2.55
N SER A 171 -4.43 19.12 1.36
CA SER A 171 -4.23 20.27 0.47
C SER A 171 -4.65 21.59 1.14
N LYS A 172 -5.67 21.52 2.01
CA LYS A 172 -6.27 22.67 2.67
C LYS A 172 -5.64 23.01 4.03
N PHE A 173 -5.29 21.98 4.81
CA PHE A 173 -4.89 22.15 6.21
C PHE A 173 -3.43 21.82 6.51
N ALA A 174 -2.73 21.07 5.66
CA ALA A 174 -1.31 20.82 5.85
C ALA A 174 -0.45 21.93 5.21
N ASN A 175 0.54 22.40 5.95
CA ASN A 175 1.52 23.36 5.39
C ASN A 175 2.54 22.59 4.54
N ILE A 176 2.26 22.46 3.24
CA ILE A 176 3.07 21.71 2.27
C ILE A 176 4.14 22.63 1.66
N SER A 177 5.32 22.65 2.23
CA SER A 177 6.43 23.54 1.82
C SER A 177 7.58 22.77 1.16
N SER A 178 8.02 21.66 1.76
CA SER A 178 9.18 20.89 1.30
C SER A 178 8.88 20.06 0.05
N ARG A 179 9.94 19.66 -0.67
CA ARG A 179 9.81 18.73 -1.80
C ARG A 179 9.27 17.38 -1.35
N LEU A 180 9.68 16.93 -0.18
CA LEU A 180 9.24 15.65 0.38
C LEU A 180 7.73 15.68 0.68
N GLU A 181 7.22 16.72 1.31
CA GLU A 181 5.78 16.87 1.58
C GLU A 181 4.95 16.89 0.29
N LYS A 182 5.45 17.57 -0.76
CA LYS A 182 4.84 17.54 -2.09
C LYS A 182 4.84 16.12 -2.68
N SER A 183 5.93 15.37 -2.50
CA SER A 183 6.00 13.96 -2.92
C SER A 183 5.01 13.07 -2.17
N LEU A 184 4.81 13.30 -0.86
CA LEU A 184 3.80 12.59 -0.07
C LEU A 184 2.38 12.89 -0.57
N MET A 185 2.06 14.15 -0.86
CA MET A 185 0.77 14.52 -1.45
C MET A 185 0.56 13.88 -2.83
N LEU A 186 1.59 13.90 -3.68
CA LEU A 186 1.54 13.27 -5.00
C LEU A 186 1.37 11.75 -4.90
N SER A 187 1.89 11.10 -3.86
CA SER A 187 1.69 9.66 -3.65
C SER A 187 0.22 9.31 -3.37
N ILE A 188 -0.49 10.16 -2.63
CA ILE A 188 -1.94 9.99 -2.39
C ILE A 188 -2.69 10.14 -3.72
N LEU A 189 -2.37 11.17 -4.51
CA LEU A 189 -3.01 11.39 -5.81
C LEU A 189 -2.73 10.22 -6.78
N VAL A 190 -1.50 9.72 -6.84
CA VAL A 190 -1.14 8.53 -7.64
C VAL A 190 -2.01 7.34 -7.23
N THR A 191 -2.22 7.15 -5.94
CA THR A 191 -3.06 6.04 -5.46
C THR A 191 -4.53 6.25 -5.82
N ILE A 192 -5.06 7.46 -5.71
CA ILE A 192 -6.43 7.78 -6.19
C ILE A 192 -6.57 7.47 -7.69
N ILE A 193 -5.57 7.84 -8.50
CA ILE A 193 -5.56 7.52 -9.93
C ILE A 193 -5.55 6.00 -10.15
N LEU A 194 -4.71 5.27 -9.43
CA LEU A 194 -4.63 3.80 -9.53
C LEU A 194 -5.94 3.13 -9.12
N GLU A 195 -6.55 3.59 -8.04
CA GLU A 195 -7.84 3.06 -7.58
C GLU A 195 -8.99 3.37 -8.55
N ALA A 196 -9.05 4.60 -9.05
CA ALA A 196 -10.12 5.01 -9.96
C ALA A 196 -10.00 4.35 -11.33
N VAL A 197 -8.78 4.22 -11.85
CA VAL A 197 -8.50 3.77 -13.22
C VAL A 197 -8.36 2.25 -13.31
N PHE A 198 -7.70 1.64 -12.31
CA PHE A 198 -7.44 0.21 -12.23
C PHE A 198 -8.23 -0.48 -11.13
N TRP A 199 -9.46 -0.04 -10.89
CA TRP A 199 -10.32 -0.55 -9.80
C TRP A 199 -10.51 -2.07 -9.84
N GLN A 200 -10.53 -2.68 -11.03
CA GLN A 200 -10.62 -4.14 -11.21
C GLN A 200 -9.39 -4.89 -10.70
N PHE A 201 -8.27 -4.20 -10.54
CA PHE A 201 -6.98 -4.74 -10.13
C PHE A 201 -6.64 -4.37 -8.70
N SER A 202 -7.36 -4.95 -7.76
CA SER A 202 -7.13 -4.71 -6.33
C SER A 202 -5.68 -4.92 -5.93
N LEU A 203 -4.99 -5.90 -6.49
CA LEU A 203 -3.59 -6.20 -6.18
C LEU A 203 -2.63 -5.06 -6.53
N LEU A 204 -2.93 -4.27 -7.58
CA LEU A 204 -2.07 -3.16 -8.02
C LEU A 204 -2.17 -1.98 -7.06
N TRP A 205 -3.37 -1.44 -6.87
CA TRP A 205 -3.56 -0.26 -6.05
C TRP A 205 -3.45 -0.58 -4.55
N PHE A 206 -3.75 -1.81 -4.12
CA PHE A 206 -3.53 -2.25 -2.74
C PHE A 206 -2.04 -2.18 -2.34
N ARG A 207 -1.13 -2.47 -3.27
CA ARG A 207 0.31 -2.28 -3.04
C ARG A 207 0.71 -0.82 -2.88
N ALA A 208 0.02 0.11 -3.55
CA ALA A 208 0.23 1.53 -3.38
C ALA A 208 -0.20 2.00 -1.99
N HIS A 209 -1.26 1.43 -1.43
CA HIS A 209 -1.74 1.77 -0.09
C HIS A 209 -0.69 1.64 1.00
N TYR A 210 0.20 0.65 0.92
CA TYR A 210 1.23 0.47 1.95
C TYR A 210 2.13 1.70 2.11
N PHE A 211 2.45 2.39 1.03
CA PHE A 211 3.20 3.64 1.10
C PHE A 211 2.31 4.83 1.48
N VAL A 212 1.12 4.88 0.90
CA VAL A 212 0.18 5.99 1.12
C VAL A 212 -0.24 6.10 2.58
N VAL A 213 -0.43 5.01 3.29
CA VAL A 213 -0.74 5.02 4.73
C VAL A 213 0.38 5.68 5.53
N ILE A 214 1.65 5.45 5.17
CA ILE A 214 2.79 6.14 5.79
C ILE A 214 2.71 7.64 5.49
N ALA A 215 2.47 8.01 4.24
CA ALA A 215 2.32 9.40 3.83
C ALA A 215 1.15 10.10 4.56
N GLN A 216 0.00 9.43 4.65
CA GLN A 216 -1.17 9.92 5.39
C GLN A 216 -0.87 10.11 6.87
N GLY A 217 -0.21 9.16 7.53
CA GLY A 217 0.18 9.27 8.94
C GLY A 217 1.08 10.48 9.21
N ILE A 218 2.05 10.73 8.31
CA ILE A 218 2.94 11.90 8.41
C ILE A 218 2.17 13.20 8.17
N LEU A 219 1.34 13.27 7.13
CA LEU A 219 0.58 14.48 6.78
C LEU A 219 -0.52 14.78 7.81
N LEU A 220 -1.16 13.77 8.41
CA LEU A 220 -2.08 13.94 9.52
C LEU A 220 -1.41 14.62 10.72
N TYR A 221 -0.18 14.19 11.06
CA TYR A 221 0.58 14.85 12.13
C TYR A 221 0.91 16.30 11.78
N LYS A 222 1.26 16.58 10.51
CA LYS A 222 1.54 17.94 10.03
C LYS A 222 0.34 18.88 10.11
N THR A 223 -0.87 18.37 9.87
CA THR A 223 -2.08 19.18 10.03
C THR A 223 -2.32 19.61 11.49
N TRP A 224 -1.83 18.84 12.46
CA TRP A 224 -1.95 19.19 13.89
C TRP A 224 -1.28 20.53 14.24
N GLU A 225 -0.22 20.89 13.57
CA GLU A 225 0.49 22.14 13.80
C GLU A 225 -0.36 23.36 13.38
N THR A 226 -1.30 23.15 12.45
CA THR A 226 -2.08 24.23 11.81
C THR A 226 -3.52 24.35 12.29
N ILE A 227 -4.14 23.24 12.76
CA ILE A 227 -5.55 23.23 13.15
C ILE A 227 -5.77 23.62 14.63
N ARG A 228 -6.99 24.09 14.94
CA ARG A 228 -7.42 24.46 16.31
C ARG A 228 -7.49 23.25 17.24
N PRO A 229 -7.32 23.43 18.57
CA PRO A 229 -7.33 22.30 19.53
C PRO A 229 -8.56 21.40 19.47
N LEU A 230 -9.75 21.96 19.30
CA LEU A 230 -10.99 21.19 19.17
C LEU A 230 -10.97 20.28 17.92
N HIS A 231 -10.52 20.83 16.78
CA HIS A 231 -10.40 20.03 15.56
C HIS A 231 -9.32 18.94 15.67
N ARG A 232 -8.27 19.15 16.48
CA ARG A 232 -7.27 18.11 16.79
C ARG A 232 -7.90 16.93 17.51
N ALA A 233 -8.75 17.20 18.50
CA ALA A 233 -9.45 16.14 19.23
C ALA A 233 -10.38 15.33 18.32
N VAL A 234 -11.14 16.01 17.45
CA VAL A 234 -12.00 15.36 16.45
C VAL A 234 -11.18 14.55 15.45
N GLN A 235 -10.08 15.11 14.93
CA GLN A 235 -9.17 14.38 14.03
C GLN A 235 -8.62 13.11 14.69
N LEU A 236 -8.17 13.21 15.94
CA LEU A 236 -7.68 12.06 16.71
C LEU A 236 -8.76 10.98 16.86
N ALA A 237 -9.97 11.37 17.27
CA ALA A 237 -11.07 10.45 17.44
C ALA A 237 -11.41 9.72 16.12
N VAL A 238 -11.49 10.45 15.01
CA VAL A 238 -11.75 9.88 13.69
C VAL A 238 -10.63 8.91 13.27
N VAL A 239 -9.37 9.33 13.38
CA VAL A 239 -8.22 8.49 13.03
C VAL A 239 -8.17 7.24 13.92
N PHE A 240 -8.45 7.38 15.20
CA PHE A 240 -8.48 6.26 16.16
C PHE A 240 -9.56 5.23 15.79
N VAL A 241 -10.80 5.70 15.57
CA VAL A 241 -11.92 4.81 15.17
C VAL A 241 -11.63 4.11 13.85
N LEU A 242 -11.18 4.85 12.83
CA LEU A 242 -10.84 4.26 11.54
C LEU A 242 -9.67 3.28 11.65
N SER A 243 -8.68 3.56 12.51
CA SER A 243 -7.54 2.66 12.72
C SER A 243 -7.94 1.37 13.44
N ILE A 244 -8.87 1.44 14.40
CA ILE A 244 -9.42 0.23 15.03
C ILE A 244 -10.15 -0.61 13.98
N VAL A 245 -11.03 0.00 13.18
CA VAL A 245 -11.77 -0.72 12.13
C VAL A 245 -10.80 -1.36 11.13
N ALA A 246 -9.77 -0.61 10.69
CA ALA A 246 -8.75 -1.11 9.77
C ALA A 246 -7.93 -2.27 10.36
N LEU A 247 -7.66 -2.26 11.67
CA LEU A 247 -6.94 -3.33 12.36
C LEU A 247 -7.81 -4.57 12.58
N VAL A 248 -9.06 -4.37 13.00
CA VAL A 248 -9.98 -5.47 13.32
C VAL A 248 -10.41 -6.22 12.07
N LYS A 249 -10.63 -5.52 10.96
CA LYS A 249 -11.06 -6.15 9.70
C LYS A 249 -10.16 -7.32 9.25
N PRO A 250 -8.83 -7.15 9.06
CA PRO A 250 -7.95 -8.26 8.68
C PRO A 250 -7.80 -9.32 9.78
N LEU A 251 -7.99 -8.96 11.07
CA LEU A 251 -7.95 -9.92 12.17
C LEU A 251 -9.16 -10.86 12.16
N LEU A 252 -10.30 -10.38 11.70
CA LEU A 252 -11.53 -11.17 11.57
C LEU A 252 -11.60 -11.91 10.22
N ASP A 253 -10.75 -11.56 9.27
CA ASP A 253 -10.70 -12.21 7.97
C ASP A 253 -10.08 -13.61 8.11
N GLU A 254 -10.70 -14.60 7.50
CA GLU A 254 -10.19 -15.97 7.48
C GLU A 254 -8.80 -16.09 6.85
N SER A 255 -8.48 -15.22 5.90
CA SER A 255 -7.15 -15.14 5.28
C SER A 255 -6.04 -14.81 6.27
N ALA A 256 -6.38 -14.23 7.42
CA ALA A 256 -5.44 -13.91 8.47
C ALA A 256 -5.17 -15.09 9.45
N ARG A 257 -5.99 -16.15 9.42
CA ARG A 257 -5.84 -17.32 10.31
C ARG A 257 -4.44 -17.92 10.35
N PRO A 258 -3.70 -18.06 9.23
CA PRO A 258 -2.34 -18.59 9.28
C PRO A 258 -1.36 -17.73 10.11
N TYR A 259 -1.68 -16.45 10.31
CA TYR A 259 -0.84 -15.50 11.04
C TYR A 259 -1.20 -15.37 12.51
N PHE A 260 -2.29 -16.00 12.97
CA PHE A 260 -2.75 -15.95 14.37
C PHE A 260 -2.88 -17.35 15.00
N PRO A 261 -2.46 -17.52 16.28
CA PRO A 261 -1.76 -16.53 17.11
C PRO A 261 -0.39 -16.17 16.56
N TYR A 262 -0.01 -14.90 16.73
CA TYR A 262 1.29 -14.43 16.28
C TYR A 262 2.43 -15.13 17.02
N GLN A 263 3.38 -15.66 16.27
CA GLN A 263 4.60 -16.25 16.80
C GLN A 263 5.79 -15.40 16.40
N SER A 264 6.50 -14.86 17.40
CA SER A 264 7.71 -14.10 17.16
C SER A 264 8.83 -15.01 16.65
N ASN A 265 9.41 -14.67 15.51
CA ASN A 265 10.59 -15.38 14.98
C ASN A 265 11.83 -15.24 15.87
N ILE A 266 11.86 -14.29 16.81
CA ILE A 266 12.99 -14.08 17.73
C ILE A 266 13.26 -15.34 18.54
N ARG A 267 12.24 -15.99 19.08
CA ARG A 267 12.39 -17.26 19.83
C ARG A 267 13.04 -18.33 18.97
N PHE A 268 12.61 -18.46 17.72
CA PHE A 268 13.08 -19.50 16.81
C PHE A 268 14.51 -19.29 16.32
N VAL A 269 15.00 -18.03 16.31
CA VAL A 269 16.43 -17.75 16.03
C VAL A 269 17.34 -18.40 17.07
N PHE A 270 16.90 -18.43 18.33
CA PHE A 270 17.72 -18.97 19.45
C PHE A 270 17.47 -20.46 19.71
N THR A 271 16.27 -20.97 19.42
CA THR A 271 15.91 -22.36 19.70
C THR A 271 16.04 -23.31 18.52
N ASN A 272 16.28 -22.77 17.32
CA ASN A 272 16.33 -23.50 16.05
C ASN A 272 15.05 -24.31 15.75
N ASP A 273 13.93 -23.94 16.39
CA ASP A 273 12.63 -24.55 16.19
C ASP A 273 11.98 -23.93 14.94
N PRO A 274 11.51 -24.73 13.95
CA PRO A 274 10.89 -24.19 12.73
C PRO A 274 9.51 -23.52 12.97
N GLY A 275 8.93 -23.67 14.17
CA GLY A 275 7.59 -23.21 14.48
C GLY A 275 6.48 -23.95 13.69
N ASP A 276 5.24 -23.61 13.94
CA ASP A 276 4.07 -24.26 13.30
C ASP A 276 3.47 -23.46 12.11
N GLY A 277 4.10 -22.36 11.71
CA GLY A 277 3.58 -21.47 10.67
C GLY A 277 3.35 -22.15 9.33
N ARG A 278 4.22 -23.10 8.96
CA ARG A 278 4.07 -23.88 7.72
C ARG A 278 2.85 -24.81 7.81
N LYS A 279 2.69 -25.49 8.93
CA LYS A 279 1.54 -26.38 9.17
C LYS A 279 0.23 -25.59 9.13
N ARG A 280 0.17 -24.44 9.77
CA ARG A 280 -1.02 -23.56 9.75
C ARG A 280 -1.36 -23.05 8.36
N LEU A 281 -0.36 -22.77 7.52
CA LEU A 281 -0.59 -22.38 6.13
C LEU A 281 -1.10 -23.56 5.30
N GLU A 282 -0.56 -24.77 5.52
CA GLU A 282 -1.02 -26.00 4.86
C GLU A 282 -2.47 -26.32 5.26
N ASP A 283 -2.80 -26.25 6.56
CA ASP A 283 -4.16 -26.45 7.06
C ASP A 283 -5.15 -25.40 6.49
N TYR A 284 -4.73 -24.13 6.39
CA TYR A 284 -5.54 -23.08 5.76
C TYR A 284 -5.80 -23.35 4.27
N ASN A 285 -4.78 -23.74 3.53
CA ASN A 285 -4.90 -24.04 2.11
C ASN A 285 -5.81 -25.26 1.86
N LEU A 286 -5.74 -26.26 2.73
CA LEU A 286 -6.67 -27.41 2.68
C LEU A 286 -8.11 -26.98 2.90
N MET A 287 -8.39 -26.19 3.95
CA MET A 287 -9.74 -25.67 4.21
C MET A 287 -10.25 -24.76 3.07
N ALA A 288 -9.39 -23.94 2.48
CA ALA A 288 -9.75 -23.09 1.35
C ALA A 288 -10.11 -23.91 0.12
N SER A 289 -9.34 -24.96 -0.20
CA SER A 289 -9.60 -25.86 -1.32
C SER A 289 -10.88 -26.69 -1.12
N GLU A 290 -11.16 -27.15 0.10
CA GLU A 290 -12.41 -27.84 0.43
C GLU A 290 -13.64 -26.94 0.24
N ARG A 291 -13.55 -25.67 0.61
CA ARG A 291 -14.62 -24.68 0.40
C ARG A 291 -14.84 -24.38 -1.08
N GLU A 292 -13.78 -24.18 -1.85
CA GLU A 292 -13.89 -23.99 -3.31
C GLU A 292 -14.55 -25.21 -3.95
N CYS A 293 -14.18 -26.40 -3.53
CA CYS A 293 -14.80 -27.65 -4.00
C CYS A 293 -16.28 -27.76 -3.61
N ALA A 294 -16.65 -27.32 -2.41
CA ALA A 294 -18.04 -27.30 -1.96
C ALA A 294 -18.90 -26.30 -2.74
N ILE A 295 -18.33 -25.13 -3.08
CA ILE A 295 -19.01 -24.09 -3.87
C ILE A 295 -19.16 -24.52 -5.34
N THR A 296 -18.15 -25.15 -5.92
CA THR A 296 -18.12 -25.56 -7.34
C THR A 296 -18.71 -26.93 -7.61
N LYS A 297 -19.24 -27.61 -6.57
CA LYS A 297 -19.73 -29.00 -6.65
C LYS A 297 -18.71 -30.00 -7.27
N CYS A 298 -17.44 -29.77 -7.09
CA CYS A 298 -16.40 -30.69 -7.53
C CYS A 298 -16.44 -31.97 -6.70
N SER A 299 -16.37 -33.14 -7.35
CA SER A 299 -16.21 -34.41 -6.64
C SER A 299 -14.87 -34.45 -5.90
N PRO A 300 -14.81 -34.95 -4.65
CA PRO A 300 -13.63 -34.92 -3.79
C PRO A 300 -12.53 -35.94 -4.14
N VAL A 301 -12.32 -36.28 -5.42
CA VAL A 301 -11.48 -37.42 -5.82
C VAL A 301 -9.99 -37.07 -6.03
N ILE A 302 -9.52 -35.85 -5.95
CA ILE A 302 -8.16 -35.51 -6.39
C ILE A 302 -7.28 -34.80 -5.29
N LEU A 303 -7.36 -35.25 -4.05
CA LEU A 303 -6.40 -34.74 -3.04
C LEU A 303 -5.78 -35.86 -2.19
N LYS A 304 -5.28 -36.88 -2.86
CA LYS A 304 -4.30 -37.82 -2.28
C LYS A 304 -3.13 -37.96 -3.25
N LYS A 305 -2.18 -37.03 -3.14
CA LYS A 305 -0.78 -37.30 -3.50
C LYS A 305 0.13 -36.42 -2.67
#